data_cf9f7831d7a1525073114740cd13b774
#
_entry.id   cf9f7831d7a1525073114740cd13b774
#
_cell.length_a   1.000
_cell.length_b   1.000
_cell.length_c   1.000
_cell.angle_alpha   90.00
_cell.angle_beta   90.00
_cell.angle_gamma   90.00
#
_symmetry.space_group_name_H-M   'P 1'
#
loop_
_entity.id
_entity.type
_entity.pdbx_description
1 polymer ?
#
loop_
_entity_poly.entity_id
_entity_poly.type
_entity_poly.pdbx_seq_one_letter_code
_entity_poly.pdbx_strand_id
1 'polypeptide(L)'
;VNEENHEQIYLSIKRPLTDEIDFNLDVLDATTNVWDNPQSPSYPALSFLSLAKLIQPNTGGSPFDKALMWYGRPLAASFPSPMAPRYISRDRISLGLTGSFDNGFDWDFRVTRSAEDGYGLQPDTGTSQLDDAIAGKGGPTGDQTFDLFIPSNNSQELIDWLTSNQETWTEVDLEVVDFVVTGEVGNVEIASGIQLRE
;
A
#
# COMPACT_ATOMS: atom_id res chain seq x y z
N VAL A 1 15.17 -11.78 4.25
CA VAL A 1 13.84 -12.29 4.68
C VAL A 1 13.14 -11.13 5.33
N ASN A 2 11.93 -10.79 4.87
CA ASN A 2 11.13 -9.73 5.48
C ASN A 2 10.73 -10.16 6.90
N GLU A 3 10.82 -9.24 7.84
CA GLU A 3 10.28 -9.44 9.18
C GLU A 3 8.86 -8.87 9.20
N GLU A 4 7.89 -9.74 9.44
CA GLU A 4 6.48 -9.42 9.44
C GLU A 4 5.84 -9.89 10.74
N ASN A 5 5.08 -9.02 11.37
CA ASN A 5 4.22 -9.34 12.49
C ASN A 5 2.76 -9.15 12.07
N HIS A 6 1.97 -10.19 12.30
CA HIS A 6 0.54 -10.18 12.05
C HIS A 6 -0.19 -10.58 13.33
N GLU A 7 -1.06 -9.68 13.81
CA GLU A 7 -1.90 -9.91 14.99
C GLU A 7 -3.36 -9.79 14.56
N GLN A 8 -4.17 -10.72 15.05
CA GLN A 8 -5.60 -10.71 14.76
C GLN A 8 -6.41 -11.19 15.96
N ILE A 9 -7.46 -10.45 16.26
CA ILE A 9 -8.47 -10.84 17.25
C ILE A 9 -9.80 -10.93 16.50
N TYR A 10 -10.47 -12.06 16.65
CA TYR A 10 -11.81 -12.26 16.11
C TYR A 10 -12.74 -12.77 17.21
N LEU A 11 -13.88 -12.12 17.35
CA LEU A 11 -14.95 -12.51 18.25
C LEU A 11 -16.24 -12.64 17.45
N SER A 12 -16.93 -13.77 17.62
CA SER A 12 -18.27 -13.97 17.08
C SER A 12 -19.21 -14.46 18.18
N ILE A 13 -20.34 -13.82 18.30
CA ILE A 13 -21.39 -14.18 19.24
C ILE A 13 -22.68 -14.36 18.46
N LYS A 14 -23.32 -15.53 18.67
CA LYS A 14 -24.68 -15.78 18.18
C LYS A 14 -25.56 -16.13 19.38
N ARG A 15 -26.72 -15.50 19.50
CA ARG A 15 -27.64 -15.72 20.60
C ARG A 15 -29.10 -15.55 20.17
N PRO A 16 -29.99 -16.48 20.50
CA PRO A 16 -31.43 -16.25 20.35
C PRO A 16 -31.87 -15.11 21.30
N LEU A 17 -32.58 -14.15 20.78
CA LEU A 17 -33.26 -13.10 21.56
C LEU A 17 -34.72 -13.54 21.90
N THR A 18 -35.37 -14.20 20.97
CA THR A 18 -36.69 -14.81 21.12
C THR A 18 -36.65 -16.18 20.45
N ASP A 19 -37.80 -16.89 20.40
CA ASP A 19 -37.90 -18.14 19.68
C ASP A 19 -37.81 -17.95 18.15
N GLU A 20 -37.97 -16.72 17.66
CA GLU A 20 -38.04 -16.37 16.23
C GLU A 20 -36.92 -15.44 15.78
N ILE A 21 -36.14 -14.85 16.70
CA ILE A 21 -35.15 -13.86 16.36
C ILE A 21 -33.78 -14.23 16.97
N ASP A 22 -32.78 -14.35 16.12
CA ASP A 22 -31.38 -14.51 16.50
C ASP A 22 -30.62 -13.18 16.38
N PHE A 23 -29.77 -12.92 17.36
CA PHE A 23 -28.76 -11.84 17.34
C PHE A 23 -27.40 -12.39 16.96
N ASN A 24 -26.68 -11.66 16.12
CA ASN A 24 -25.30 -11.95 15.72
C ASN A 24 -24.43 -10.71 15.95
N LEU A 25 -23.25 -10.91 16.52
CA LEU A 25 -22.21 -9.92 16.66
C LEU A 25 -20.91 -10.51 16.15
N ASP A 26 -20.25 -9.84 15.22
CA ASP A 26 -18.91 -10.16 14.78
C ASP A 26 -17.99 -8.94 14.99
N VAL A 27 -16.84 -9.16 15.59
CA VAL A 27 -15.81 -8.15 15.80
C VAL A 27 -14.50 -8.71 15.27
N LEU A 28 -13.81 -7.91 14.46
CA LEU A 28 -12.48 -8.19 13.95
C LEU A 28 -11.59 -6.99 14.26
N ASP A 29 -10.43 -7.27 14.82
CA ASP A 29 -9.31 -6.34 14.90
C ASP A 29 -8.09 -7.05 14.31
N ALA A 30 -7.40 -6.43 13.37
CA ALA A 30 -6.26 -7.03 12.70
C ALA A 30 -5.20 -5.98 12.39
N THR A 31 -3.96 -6.27 12.75
CA THR A 31 -2.82 -5.41 12.47
C THR A 31 -1.72 -6.21 11.78
N THR A 32 -1.15 -5.64 10.73
CA THR A 32 0.01 -6.18 10.03
C THR A 32 1.11 -5.13 10.02
N ASN A 33 2.28 -5.50 10.52
CA ASN A 33 3.48 -4.69 10.48
C ASN A 33 4.58 -5.41 9.71
N VAL A 34 5.18 -4.74 8.75
CA VAL A 34 6.33 -5.22 7.99
C VAL A 34 7.45 -4.21 8.16
N TRP A 35 8.43 -4.52 9.02
CA TRP A 35 9.51 -3.59 9.35
C TRP A 35 10.73 -3.78 8.45
N ASP A 36 11.16 -5.03 8.33
CA ASP A 36 12.36 -5.40 7.59
C ASP A 36 11.97 -5.86 6.19
N ASN A 37 11.68 -4.87 5.35
CA ASN A 37 11.35 -5.03 3.94
C ASN A 37 12.38 -4.29 3.09
N PRO A 38 13.59 -4.85 2.89
CA PRO A 38 14.62 -4.19 2.11
C PRO A 38 14.21 -4.12 0.64
N GLN A 39 14.18 -2.92 0.10
CA GLN A 39 13.86 -2.68 -1.31
C GLN A 39 14.90 -1.77 -1.94
N SER A 40 15.38 -2.13 -3.12
CA SER A 40 16.17 -1.20 -3.93
C SER A 40 15.33 0.03 -4.25
N PRO A 41 15.86 1.26 -4.09
CA PRO A 41 15.18 2.45 -4.54
C PRO A 41 14.72 2.30 -5.97
N SER A 42 13.46 2.49 -6.22
CA SER A 42 12.96 2.49 -7.58
C SER A 42 13.33 3.81 -8.23
N TYR A 43 13.81 3.76 -9.43
CA TYR A 43 14.04 4.95 -10.23
C TYR A 43 14.02 4.65 -11.69
N PRO A 44 13.50 5.60 -12.37
CA PRO A 44 12.11 6.01 -12.28
C PRO A 44 11.28 4.86 -12.76
N ALA A 45 10.10 4.83 -12.25
CA ALA A 45 9.20 3.81 -12.68
C ALA A 45 8.97 3.91 -14.20
N LEU A 46 9.50 3.00 -14.97
CA LEU A 46 8.59 2.20 -15.74
C LEU A 46 8.25 2.58 -17.17
N SER A 47 8.52 3.73 -17.72
CA SER A 47 8.45 3.81 -19.17
C SER A 47 9.86 3.76 -19.73
N PHE A 48 10.05 2.92 -20.70
CA PHE A 48 11.31 2.76 -21.43
C PHE A 48 11.91 4.11 -21.89
N LEU A 49 11.06 5.09 -22.18
CA LEU A 49 11.50 6.42 -22.60
C LEU A 49 11.85 7.36 -21.45
N SER A 50 11.28 7.16 -20.27
CA SER A 50 11.57 8.00 -19.09
C SER A 50 12.71 7.50 -18.24
N LEU A 51 13.15 6.24 -18.43
CA LEU A 51 14.25 5.62 -17.68
C LEU A 51 15.63 5.98 -18.22
N ALA A 52 15.67 6.39 -19.48
CA ALA A 52 16.93 6.72 -20.11
C ALA A 52 17.38 8.13 -19.74
N LYS A 53 18.60 8.25 -19.25
CA LYS A 53 19.25 9.54 -19.07
C LYS A 53 20.26 9.77 -20.18
N LEU A 54 20.14 10.92 -20.84
CA LEU A 54 21.15 11.35 -21.80
C LEU A 54 22.35 11.92 -21.04
N ILE A 55 23.44 11.19 -21.05
CA ILE A 55 24.68 11.58 -20.42
C ILE A 55 25.56 12.26 -21.44
N GLN A 56 25.94 13.50 -21.18
CA GLN A 56 26.84 14.26 -22.03
C GLN A 56 28.29 13.79 -21.82
N PRO A 57 29.19 14.01 -22.79
CA PRO A 57 30.59 13.73 -22.62
C PRO A 57 31.15 14.41 -21.35
N ASN A 58 31.96 13.69 -20.60
CA ASN A 58 32.60 14.18 -19.36
C ASN A 58 31.64 14.62 -18.24
N THR A 59 30.39 14.11 -18.24
CA THR A 59 29.44 14.31 -17.15
C THR A 59 29.07 12.98 -16.52
N GLY A 60 28.61 12.99 -15.24
CA GLY A 60 28.13 11.79 -14.53
C GLY A 60 29.15 10.66 -14.45
N GLY A 61 30.45 10.97 -14.41
CA GLY A 61 31.52 9.97 -14.39
C GLY A 61 31.73 9.25 -15.74
N SER A 62 31.13 9.74 -16.84
CA SER A 62 31.22 9.09 -18.15
C SER A 62 32.67 9.00 -18.64
N PRO A 63 33.18 7.78 -18.93
CA PRO A 63 34.50 7.61 -19.53
C PRO A 63 34.51 7.81 -21.06
N PHE A 64 33.38 8.18 -21.66
CA PHE A 64 33.22 8.28 -23.09
C PHE A 64 33.26 9.74 -23.56
N ASP A 65 33.82 9.93 -24.76
CA ASP A 65 33.90 11.22 -25.44
C ASP A 65 32.66 11.60 -26.27
N LYS A 66 31.61 10.75 -26.17
CA LYS A 66 30.35 10.92 -26.89
C LYS A 66 29.18 10.87 -25.90
N ALA A 67 28.11 11.57 -26.25
CA ALA A 67 26.85 11.44 -25.55
C ALA A 67 26.32 10.01 -25.66
N LEU A 68 25.76 9.49 -24.57
CA LEU A 68 25.20 8.15 -24.50
C LEU A 68 23.88 8.13 -23.72
N MET A 69 23.09 7.12 -23.98
CA MET A 69 21.88 6.85 -23.20
C MET A 69 22.24 5.87 -22.10
N TRP A 70 22.04 6.29 -20.86
CA TRP A 70 22.23 5.43 -19.69
C TRP A 70 20.88 4.90 -19.21
N TYR A 71 20.85 3.60 -18.90
CA TYR A 71 19.71 2.90 -18.31
C TYR A 71 20.15 2.19 -17.05
N GLY A 72 19.40 2.35 -15.99
CA GLY A 72 19.69 1.65 -14.76
C GLY A 72 18.96 2.22 -13.57
N ARG A 73 19.32 1.69 -12.41
CA ARG A 73 18.90 2.18 -11.11
C ARG A 73 20.14 2.77 -10.42
N PRO A 74 20.25 4.08 -10.32
CA PRO A 74 21.50 4.70 -9.87
C PRO A 74 21.91 4.29 -8.47
N LEU A 75 20.96 4.09 -7.57
CA LEU A 75 21.22 3.74 -6.17
C LEU A 75 21.13 2.24 -5.87
N ALA A 76 20.89 1.37 -6.88
CA ALA A 76 20.60 -0.05 -6.63
C ALA A 76 21.83 -0.91 -6.30
N ALA A 77 23.03 -0.51 -6.72
CA ALA A 77 24.19 -1.40 -6.73
C ALA A 77 25.19 -1.21 -5.58
N SER A 78 25.09 -0.15 -4.79
CA SER A 78 26.20 0.32 -3.97
C SER A 78 25.92 0.42 -2.48
N PHE A 79 24.69 0.18 -2.06
CA PHE A 79 24.26 0.45 -0.68
C PHE A 79 23.43 -0.68 -0.11
N PRO A 80 23.41 -0.81 1.24
CA PRO A 80 22.39 -1.61 1.87
C PRO A 80 21.04 -1.16 1.33
N SER A 81 20.23 -2.12 0.92
CA SER A 81 18.87 -1.80 0.46
C SER A 81 18.12 -1.05 1.56
N PRO A 82 17.57 0.14 1.29
CA PRO A 82 16.80 0.85 2.27
C PRO A 82 15.54 0.06 2.63
N MET A 83 15.00 0.33 3.81
CA MET A 83 13.80 -0.32 4.31
C MET A 83 12.54 0.36 3.75
N ALA A 84 11.57 -0.45 3.37
CA ALA A 84 10.26 -0.04 2.92
C ALA A 84 9.19 -0.55 3.90
N PRO A 85 9.09 0.00 5.12
CA PRO A 85 8.13 -0.44 6.12
C PRO A 85 6.70 -0.24 5.63
N ARG A 86 5.82 -1.14 6.10
CA ARG A 86 4.38 -1.08 5.86
C ARG A 86 3.64 -1.38 7.14
N TYR A 87 2.55 -0.69 7.33
CA TYR A 87 1.61 -0.89 8.42
C TYR A 87 0.19 -0.88 7.86
N ILE A 88 -0.62 -1.82 8.31
CA ILE A 88 -2.06 -1.86 8.01
C ILE A 88 -2.78 -2.28 9.28
N SER A 89 -3.75 -1.48 9.69
CA SER A 89 -4.71 -1.79 10.76
C SER A 89 -6.11 -1.85 10.19
N ARG A 90 -6.89 -2.84 10.63
CA ARG A 90 -8.27 -3.03 10.20
C ARG A 90 -9.16 -3.36 11.38
N ASP A 91 -10.20 -2.58 11.54
CA ASP A 91 -11.25 -2.80 12.50
C ASP A 91 -12.56 -3.09 11.78
N ARG A 92 -13.33 -4.04 12.30
CA ARG A 92 -14.67 -4.30 11.80
C ARG A 92 -15.58 -4.73 12.94
N ILE A 93 -16.76 -4.11 13.01
CA ILE A 93 -17.86 -4.55 13.84
C ILE A 93 -19.10 -4.76 12.96
N SER A 94 -19.78 -5.89 13.13
CA SER A 94 -21.00 -6.21 12.43
C SER A 94 -22.06 -6.70 13.42
N LEU A 95 -23.21 -6.04 13.41
CA LEU A 95 -24.38 -6.40 14.20
C LEU A 95 -25.45 -6.91 13.26
N GLY A 96 -26.00 -8.07 13.54
CA GLY A 96 -27.05 -8.70 12.72
C GLY A 96 -28.21 -9.18 13.56
N LEU A 97 -29.39 -9.12 12.97
CA LEU A 97 -30.60 -9.77 13.43
C LEU A 97 -31.15 -10.63 12.29
N THR A 98 -31.45 -11.86 12.59
CA THR A 98 -32.11 -12.77 11.64
C THR A 98 -33.38 -13.32 12.25
N GLY A 99 -34.37 -13.54 11.42
CA GLY A 99 -35.65 -14.07 11.88
C GLY A 99 -36.54 -14.54 10.74
N SER A 100 -37.70 -15.04 11.12
CA SER A 100 -38.73 -15.53 10.16
C SER A 100 -40.03 -14.78 10.36
N PHE A 101 -40.75 -14.52 9.26
CA PHE A 101 -42.12 -14.01 9.29
C PHE A 101 -43.13 -15.18 9.33
N ASP A 102 -44.29 -14.93 9.84
CA ASP A 102 -45.38 -15.92 9.90
C ASP A 102 -45.76 -16.53 8.55
N ASN A 103 -45.44 -15.85 7.47
CA ASN A 103 -45.71 -16.29 6.11
C ASN A 103 -44.65 -17.18 5.48
N GLY A 104 -43.63 -17.60 6.26
CA GLY A 104 -42.57 -18.50 5.84
C GLY A 104 -41.42 -17.83 5.10
N PHE A 105 -41.32 -16.49 5.12
CA PHE A 105 -40.18 -15.77 4.63
C PHE A 105 -39.20 -15.52 5.76
N ASP A 106 -37.91 -15.70 5.50
CA ASP A 106 -36.82 -15.35 6.40
C ASP A 106 -36.27 -13.95 6.09
N TRP A 107 -35.78 -13.29 7.09
CA TRP A 107 -35.16 -11.98 6.95
C TRP A 107 -33.82 -11.90 7.68
N ASP A 108 -32.89 -11.13 7.11
CA ASP A 108 -31.59 -10.76 7.70
C ASP A 108 -31.45 -9.23 7.65
N PHE A 109 -31.22 -8.63 8.79
CA PHE A 109 -30.86 -7.22 8.93
C PHE A 109 -29.47 -7.11 9.52
N ARG A 110 -28.58 -6.32 8.88
CA ARG A 110 -27.22 -6.19 9.31
C ARG A 110 -26.74 -4.76 9.20
N VAL A 111 -25.98 -4.33 10.24
CA VAL A 111 -25.23 -3.08 10.22
C VAL A 111 -23.76 -3.41 10.42
N THR A 112 -22.92 -2.95 9.53
CA THR A 112 -21.47 -3.16 9.58
C THR A 112 -20.77 -1.83 9.51
N ARG A 113 -19.81 -1.63 10.40
CA ARG A 113 -18.81 -0.57 10.30
C ARG A 113 -17.43 -1.21 10.18
N SER A 114 -16.61 -0.68 9.28
CA SER A 114 -15.23 -1.11 9.08
C SER A 114 -14.35 0.11 8.86
N ALA A 115 -13.18 0.10 9.48
CA ALA A 115 -12.15 1.10 9.27
C ALA A 115 -10.83 0.41 8.87
N GLU A 116 -10.06 1.06 8.03
CA GLU A 116 -8.72 0.62 7.66
C GLU A 116 -7.79 1.83 7.64
N ASP A 117 -6.70 1.75 8.41
CA ASP A 117 -5.59 2.69 8.38
C ASP A 117 -4.35 2.01 7.83
N GLY A 118 -3.68 2.65 6.89
CA GLY A 118 -2.49 2.12 6.26
C GLY A 118 -1.39 3.17 6.14
N TYR A 119 -0.16 2.70 6.28
CA TYR A 119 1.05 3.45 5.99
C TYR A 119 2.01 2.60 5.19
N GLY A 120 2.62 3.19 4.19
CA GLY A 120 3.70 2.57 3.43
C GLY A 120 4.75 3.60 3.05
N LEU A 121 6.00 3.22 3.19
CA LEU A 121 7.13 4.00 2.71
C LEU A 121 7.83 3.22 1.61
N GLN A 122 8.08 3.88 0.49
CA GLN A 122 8.88 3.35 -0.59
C GLN A 122 10.09 4.25 -0.83
N PRO A 123 11.31 3.73 -0.65
CA PRO A 123 12.52 4.46 -1.02
C PRO A 123 12.56 4.70 -2.54
N ASP A 124 12.95 5.89 -2.92
CA ASP A 124 13.08 6.31 -4.31
C ASP A 124 14.28 7.21 -4.51
N THR A 125 14.55 7.58 -5.76
CA THR A 125 15.63 8.50 -6.14
C THR A 125 15.01 9.80 -6.65
N GLY A 126 15.42 10.93 -6.08
CA GLY A 126 14.98 12.24 -6.55
C GLY A 126 15.40 12.50 -8.01
N THR A 127 14.43 12.66 -8.91
CA THR A 127 14.69 12.77 -10.35
C THR A 127 15.47 14.03 -10.69
N SER A 128 15.03 15.19 -10.19
CA SER A 128 15.72 16.47 -10.40
C SER A 128 17.07 16.51 -9.71
N GLN A 129 17.15 15.94 -8.51
CA GLN A 129 18.41 15.82 -7.77
C GLN A 129 19.42 14.97 -8.54
N LEU A 130 18.99 13.88 -9.16
CA LEU A 130 19.87 13.07 -9.99
C LEU A 130 20.37 13.83 -11.22
N ASP A 131 19.51 14.59 -11.88
CA ASP A 131 19.90 15.41 -13.03
C ASP A 131 20.93 16.48 -12.63
N ASP A 132 20.73 17.15 -11.51
CA ASP A 132 21.67 18.11 -10.96
C ASP A 132 23.01 17.45 -10.57
N ALA A 133 22.97 16.29 -9.95
CA ALA A 133 24.17 15.55 -9.57
C ALA A 133 24.95 15.04 -10.78
N ILE A 134 24.29 14.56 -11.83
CA ILE A 134 24.95 14.20 -13.10
C ILE A 134 25.64 15.42 -13.72
N ALA A 135 25.03 16.59 -13.59
CA ALA A 135 25.58 17.85 -14.08
C ALA A 135 26.65 18.48 -13.19
N GLY A 136 27.05 17.83 -12.07
CA GLY A 136 28.04 18.35 -11.14
C GLY A 136 27.49 19.40 -10.17
N LYS A 137 26.19 19.41 -9.94
CA LYS A 137 25.47 20.33 -9.06
C LYS A 137 24.76 19.59 -7.93
N GLY A 138 25.17 18.37 -7.63
CA GLY A 138 24.56 17.54 -6.59
C GLY A 138 25.10 17.82 -5.20
N GLY A 139 24.48 17.14 -4.25
CA GLY A 139 24.84 17.23 -2.84
C GLY A 139 24.30 18.47 -2.14
N PRO A 140 24.41 18.53 -0.82
CA PRO A 140 23.90 19.66 -0.02
C PRO A 140 24.55 21.01 -0.38
N THR A 141 25.77 20.99 -0.87
CA THR A 141 26.55 22.18 -1.26
C THR A 141 26.41 22.55 -2.73
N GLY A 142 25.80 21.66 -3.54
CA GLY A 142 25.53 21.91 -4.97
C GLY A 142 26.78 21.84 -5.85
N ASP A 143 27.81 21.10 -5.47
CA ASP A 143 29.10 20.98 -6.19
C ASP A 143 29.55 19.53 -6.38
N GLN A 144 28.74 18.56 -6.02
CA GLN A 144 29.10 17.15 -6.13
C GLN A 144 28.56 16.55 -7.45
N THR A 145 29.39 15.67 -8.04
CA THR A 145 29.01 14.91 -9.26
C THR A 145 28.70 13.47 -8.88
N PHE A 146 27.55 12.96 -9.33
CA PHE A 146 27.21 11.54 -9.17
C PHE A 146 27.85 10.73 -10.30
N ASP A 147 28.66 9.74 -9.92
CA ASP A 147 29.29 8.79 -10.83
C ASP A 147 28.34 7.62 -11.10
N LEU A 148 27.77 7.57 -12.29
CA LEU A 148 26.87 6.51 -12.74
C LEU A 148 27.59 5.22 -13.12
N PHE A 149 28.90 5.29 -13.40
CA PHE A 149 29.70 4.18 -13.93
C PHE A 149 30.49 3.46 -12.85
N ILE A 150 30.91 4.22 -11.82
CA ILE A 150 31.65 3.69 -10.68
C ILE A 150 30.94 4.12 -9.39
N PRO A 151 29.91 3.37 -8.98
CA PRO A 151 29.07 3.76 -7.83
C PRO A 151 29.86 3.99 -6.53
N SER A 152 30.98 3.29 -6.34
CA SER A 152 31.84 3.46 -5.15
C SER A 152 32.54 4.82 -5.05
N ASN A 153 32.53 5.62 -6.11
CA ASN A 153 33.07 6.97 -6.09
C ASN A 153 32.14 7.98 -5.44
N ASN A 154 30.87 7.62 -5.27
CA ASN A 154 29.87 8.52 -4.69
C ASN A 154 29.98 8.55 -3.15
N SER A 155 29.96 9.73 -2.57
CA SER A 155 29.96 9.90 -1.13
C SER A 155 28.60 9.49 -0.53
N GLN A 156 28.59 9.04 0.73
CA GLN A 156 27.35 8.76 1.43
C GLN A 156 26.46 10.00 1.52
N GLU A 157 27.03 11.17 1.74
CA GLU A 157 26.30 12.44 1.79
C GLU A 157 25.55 12.74 0.47
N LEU A 158 26.18 12.49 -0.67
CA LEU A 158 25.53 12.66 -1.99
C LEU A 158 24.39 11.66 -2.17
N ILE A 159 24.57 10.44 -1.69
CA ILE A 159 23.54 9.39 -1.78
C ILE A 159 22.35 9.71 -0.92
N ASP A 160 22.59 10.13 0.32
CA ASP A 160 21.53 10.53 1.24
C ASP A 160 20.75 11.72 0.68
N TRP A 161 21.44 12.65 0.03
CA TRP A 161 20.82 13.77 -0.65
C TRP A 161 19.98 13.35 -1.88
N LEU A 162 20.42 12.32 -2.62
CA LEU A 162 19.68 11.76 -3.77
C LEU A 162 18.49 10.90 -3.36
N THR A 163 18.54 10.34 -2.15
CA THR A 163 17.48 9.44 -1.68
C THR A 163 16.23 10.25 -1.38
N SER A 164 15.14 9.81 -1.93
CA SER A 164 13.79 10.32 -1.71
C SER A 164 12.90 9.20 -1.21
N ASN A 165 11.86 9.54 -0.47
CA ASN A 165 10.88 8.57 0.00
C ASN A 165 9.50 8.96 -0.50
N GLN A 166 8.77 7.97 -0.99
CA GLN A 166 7.33 8.09 -1.22
C GLN A 166 6.61 7.53 0.00
N GLU A 167 5.84 8.36 0.66
CA GLU A 167 4.97 7.95 1.75
C GLU A 167 3.54 7.86 1.24
N THR A 168 2.87 6.77 1.60
CA THR A 168 1.46 6.56 1.27
C THR A 168 0.71 6.36 2.57
N TRP A 169 -0.32 7.14 2.77
CA TRP A 169 -1.29 7.01 3.83
C TRP A 169 -2.61 6.59 3.24
N THR A 170 -3.24 5.63 3.86
CA THR A 170 -4.57 5.14 3.46
C THR A 170 -5.47 5.22 4.67
N GLU A 171 -6.64 5.81 4.50
CA GLU A 171 -7.70 5.84 5.51
C GLU A 171 -9.01 5.51 4.79
N VAL A 172 -9.68 4.48 5.26
CA VAL A 172 -10.95 4.02 4.68
C VAL A 172 -11.93 3.77 5.81
N ASP A 173 -13.05 4.47 5.78
CA ASP A 173 -14.23 4.19 6.60
C ASP A 173 -15.34 3.66 5.72
N LEU A 174 -16.03 2.65 6.20
CA LEU A 174 -17.15 2.03 5.50
C LEU A 174 -18.27 1.72 6.48
N GLU A 175 -19.44 2.26 6.21
CA GLU A 175 -20.68 1.90 6.88
C GLU A 175 -21.64 1.23 5.89
N VAL A 176 -22.18 0.09 6.29
CA VAL A 176 -23.11 -0.68 5.44
C VAL A 176 -24.32 -1.06 6.27
N VAL A 177 -25.50 -0.83 5.72
CA VAL A 177 -26.76 -1.34 6.26
C VAL A 177 -27.39 -2.22 5.20
N ASP A 178 -27.62 -3.47 5.56
CA ASP A 178 -28.23 -4.49 4.70
C ASP A 178 -29.55 -4.95 5.28
N PHE A 179 -30.53 -5.14 4.41
CA PHE A 179 -31.76 -5.86 4.73
C PHE A 179 -32.13 -6.78 3.58
N VAL A 180 -32.26 -8.07 3.86
CA VAL A 180 -32.54 -9.10 2.87
C VAL A 180 -33.74 -9.92 3.36
N VAL A 181 -34.62 -10.26 2.45
CA VAL A 181 -35.73 -11.19 2.67
C VAL A 181 -35.62 -12.33 1.67
N THR A 182 -35.74 -13.54 2.17
CA THR A 182 -35.70 -14.77 1.37
C THR A 182 -36.91 -15.63 1.67
N GLY A 183 -37.39 -16.36 0.71
CA GLY A 183 -38.53 -17.27 0.89
C GLY A 183 -38.93 -17.96 -0.39
N GLU A 184 -39.98 -18.76 -0.31
CA GLU A 184 -40.47 -19.55 -1.41
C GLU A 184 -41.91 -19.14 -1.79
N VAL A 185 -42.17 -18.95 -3.10
CA VAL A 185 -43.50 -18.72 -3.65
C VAL A 185 -43.81 -19.81 -4.67
N GLY A 186 -44.67 -20.74 -4.29
CA GLY A 186 -44.96 -21.94 -5.09
C GLY A 186 -43.72 -22.87 -5.11
N ASN A 187 -43.06 -23.01 -6.23
CA ASN A 187 -41.79 -23.78 -6.39
C ASN A 187 -40.61 -22.89 -6.76
N VAL A 188 -40.68 -21.59 -6.46
CA VAL A 188 -39.67 -20.62 -6.81
C VAL A 188 -39.10 -20.00 -5.55
N GLU A 189 -37.79 -20.11 -5.33
CA GLU A 189 -37.07 -19.37 -4.30
C GLU A 189 -36.88 -17.93 -4.74
N ILE A 190 -37.16 -17.00 -3.85
CA ILE A 190 -37.05 -15.56 -4.06
C ILE A 190 -36.13 -14.97 -2.99
N ALA A 191 -35.19 -14.12 -3.41
CA ALA A 191 -34.42 -13.25 -2.54
C ALA A 191 -34.56 -11.80 -3.01
N SER A 192 -34.84 -10.90 -2.08
CA SER A 192 -34.90 -9.45 -2.33
C SER A 192 -34.31 -8.70 -1.17
N GLY A 193 -33.64 -7.60 -1.45
CA GLY A 193 -32.98 -6.83 -0.39
C GLY A 193 -32.65 -5.41 -0.82
N ILE A 194 -32.22 -4.64 0.17
CA ILE A 194 -31.69 -3.29 0.02
C ILE A 194 -30.38 -3.18 0.76
N GLN A 195 -29.42 -2.51 0.16
CA GLN A 195 -28.14 -2.14 0.79
C GLN A 195 -27.96 -0.64 0.69
N LEU A 196 -27.65 -0.03 1.83
CA LEU A 196 -27.16 1.35 1.92
C LEU A 196 -25.69 1.31 2.29
N ARG A 197 -24.88 2.13 1.64
CA ARG A 197 -23.43 2.14 1.81
C ARG A 197 -22.92 3.56 1.74
N GLU A 198 -22.09 3.90 2.71
CA GLU A 198 -21.35 5.17 2.77
C GLU A 198 -19.87 4.92 3.00
#